data_5295676e08d6483235a69f24bad0eb17
#
_entry.id   5295676e08d6483235a69f24bad0eb17
#
_cell.length_a   1.000
_cell.length_b   1.000
_cell.length_c   1.000
_cell.angle_alpha   90.00
_cell.angle_beta   90.00
_cell.angle_gamma   90.00
#
_symmetry.space_group_name_H-M   'P 1'
#
loop_
_entity.id
_entity.type
_entity.pdbx_description
1 polymer ?
#
loop_
_entity_poly.entity_id
_entity_poly.type
_entity_poly.pdbx_seq_one_letter_code
_entity_poly.pdbx_strand_id
1 'polypeptide(L)'
;MTEKKTFAIGRRALLTAAAVLPFMGIAARASAAEKLGFGELYKSFGPLGLEFSDKVKQLSGQEVAISGFMAPPLKAEAAFFVLTEIPMSLCPFCSSDADWPDNIMVVYLSAKQTFVQFNAPIVARGVLEFGSWTDPETGFISQLRLRNAAFRTV
;
A
#
# COMPACT_ATOMS: atom_id res chain seq x y z
N MET A 1 -12.79 51.52 -76.65
CA MET A 1 -12.16 52.18 -75.43
C MET A 1 -12.82 51.64 -74.22
N THR A 2 -12.21 50.64 -73.65
CA THR A 2 -12.83 49.88 -72.53
C THR A 2 -11.77 49.73 -71.46
N GLU A 3 -11.90 50.47 -70.39
CA GLU A 3 -11.01 50.48 -69.28
C GLU A 3 -11.30 49.34 -68.32
N LYS A 4 -10.35 48.42 -68.12
CA LYS A 4 -10.41 47.34 -67.16
C LYS A 4 -9.94 47.81 -65.81
N LYS A 5 -10.86 47.94 -64.87
CA LYS A 5 -10.53 48.16 -63.42
C LYS A 5 -10.15 46.81 -62.80
N THR A 6 -8.89 46.71 -62.40
CA THR A 6 -8.37 45.56 -61.64
C THR A 6 -8.72 45.75 -60.17
N PHE A 7 -9.45 44.79 -59.61
CA PHE A 7 -9.85 44.77 -58.22
C PHE A 7 -8.77 44.00 -57.41
N ALA A 8 -8.04 44.71 -56.57
CA ALA A 8 -7.04 44.10 -55.69
C ALA A 8 -7.70 43.56 -54.44
N ILE A 9 -7.67 42.25 -54.29
CA ILE A 9 -8.15 41.52 -53.08
C ILE A 9 -7.05 41.58 -52.01
N GLY A 10 -7.31 42.37 -50.97
CA GLY A 10 -6.44 42.41 -49.77
C GLY A 10 -6.51 41.13 -48.97
N ARG A 11 -5.36 40.46 -48.84
CA ARG A 11 -5.19 39.30 -47.96
C ARG A 11 -5.18 39.74 -46.51
N ARG A 12 -6.28 39.60 -45.80
CA ARG A 12 -6.35 39.69 -44.36
C ARG A 12 -5.80 38.38 -43.79
N ALA A 13 -4.56 38.44 -43.32
CA ALA A 13 -3.96 37.36 -42.52
C ALA A 13 -4.67 37.26 -41.17
N LEU A 14 -5.45 36.20 -41.01
CA LEU A 14 -5.99 35.82 -39.71
C LEU A 14 -4.88 35.13 -38.92
N LEU A 15 -4.27 35.87 -37.99
CA LEU A 15 -3.39 35.29 -36.97
C LEU A 15 -4.22 34.62 -35.90
N THR A 16 -4.41 33.29 -36.03
CA THR A 16 -4.92 32.46 -34.95
C THR A 16 -3.79 32.23 -33.93
N ALA A 17 -3.81 33.00 -32.83
CA ALA A 17 -2.95 32.73 -31.70
C ALA A 17 -3.42 31.46 -31.00
N ALA A 18 -2.73 30.34 -31.22
CA ALA A 18 -2.92 29.11 -30.47
C ALA A 18 -2.34 29.32 -29.06
N ALA A 19 -3.20 29.50 -28.07
CA ALA A 19 -2.81 29.53 -26.66
C ALA A 19 -2.37 28.12 -26.25
N VAL A 20 -1.06 27.90 -26.19
CA VAL A 20 -0.47 26.71 -25.60
C VAL A 20 -0.57 26.84 -24.08
N LEU A 21 -1.59 26.21 -23.47
CA LEU A 21 -1.68 26.04 -22.03
C LEU A 21 -0.58 25.07 -21.59
N PRO A 22 0.34 25.46 -20.68
CA PRO A 22 1.29 24.51 -20.12
C PRO A 22 0.49 23.51 -19.27
N PHE A 23 0.45 22.25 -19.72
CA PHE A 23 -0.02 21.14 -18.92
C PHE A 23 0.96 20.95 -17.76
N MET A 24 0.68 21.59 -16.64
CA MET A 24 1.39 21.36 -15.38
C MET A 24 1.07 19.93 -14.94
N GLY A 25 1.85 18.97 -15.42
CA GLY A 25 1.84 17.61 -14.93
C GLY A 25 2.16 17.64 -13.44
N ILE A 26 1.15 17.38 -12.62
CA ILE A 26 1.34 17.08 -11.20
C ILE A 26 2.12 15.77 -11.18
N ALA A 27 3.46 15.87 -11.12
CA ALA A 27 4.31 14.74 -10.83
C ALA A 27 3.91 14.27 -9.43
N ALA A 28 3.08 13.21 -9.37
CA ALA A 28 2.84 12.49 -8.14
C ALA A 28 4.20 12.04 -7.63
N ARG A 29 4.73 12.72 -6.62
CA ARG A 29 5.91 12.26 -5.89
C ARG A 29 5.57 10.87 -5.39
N ALA A 30 6.18 9.84 -5.97
CA ALA A 30 6.23 8.53 -5.36
C ALA A 30 6.98 8.71 -4.03
N SER A 31 6.22 8.92 -2.96
CA SER A 31 6.78 8.97 -1.61
C SER A 31 7.41 7.60 -1.38
N ALA A 32 8.70 7.59 -1.06
CA ALA A 32 9.34 6.34 -0.65
C ALA A 32 8.58 5.84 0.58
N ALA A 33 8.13 4.57 0.55
CA ALA A 33 7.41 3.99 1.67
C ALA A 33 8.23 4.12 2.95
N GLU A 34 7.61 4.63 4.01
CA GLU A 34 8.24 4.78 5.32
C GLU A 34 8.59 3.41 5.89
N LYS A 35 9.80 3.27 6.44
CA LYS A 35 10.21 2.01 7.07
C LYS A 35 9.58 1.88 8.44
N LEU A 36 9.00 0.72 8.70
CA LEU A 36 8.38 0.37 9.98
C LEU A 36 8.99 -0.94 10.47
N GLY A 37 9.39 -0.97 11.73
CA GLY A 37 9.90 -2.18 12.39
C GLY A 37 8.88 -2.78 13.35
N PHE A 38 8.94 -4.09 13.63
CA PHE A 38 8.04 -4.74 14.59
C PHE A 38 8.14 -4.13 15.99
N GLY A 39 9.33 -3.77 16.45
CA GLY A 39 9.52 -3.10 17.74
C GLY A 39 8.91 -1.68 17.81
N GLU A 40 8.42 -1.13 16.71
CA GLU A 40 7.80 0.19 16.64
C GLU A 40 6.27 0.14 16.52
N LEU A 41 5.66 -1.07 16.51
CA LEU A 41 4.23 -1.24 16.28
C LEU A 41 3.40 -0.86 17.53
N TYR A 42 3.91 -1.18 18.71
CA TYR A 42 3.18 -1.01 19.96
C TYR A 42 4.00 -0.23 20.99
N LYS A 43 3.32 0.49 21.89
CA LYS A 43 3.98 1.24 22.98
C LYS A 43 4.29 0.36 24.19
N SER A 44 3.31 -0.44 24.60
CA SER A 44 3.37 -1.27 25.80
C SER A 44 2.24 -2.30 25.83
N PHE A 45 2.43 -3.33 26.66
CA PHE A 45 1.35 -4.17 27.14
C PHE A 45 0.69 -3.47 28.32
N GLY A 46 -0.51 -2.96 28.13
CA GLY A 46 -1.30 -2.34 29.19
C GLY A 46 -2.39 -3.29 29.74
N PRO A 47 -3.10 -2.90 30.82
CA PRO A 47 -4.22 -3.67 31.36
C PRO A 47 -5.36 -3.94 30.36
N LEU A 48 -5.41 -3.18 29.27
CA LEU A 48 -6.41 -3.27 28.20
C LEU A 48 -5.86 -3.97 26.95
N GLY A 49 -4.67 -4.59 27.01
CA GLY A 49 -4.02 -5.24 25.88
C GLY A 49 -2.95 -4.38 25.20
N LEU A 50 -2.67 -4.65 23.92
CA LEU A 50 -1.67 -3.93 23.13
C LEU A 50 -2.16 -2.53 22.76
N GLU A 51 -1.36 -1.50 23.10
CA GLU A 51 -1.59 -0.14 22.62
C GLU A 51 -0.71 0.17 21.41
N PHE A 52 -1.33 0.56 20.29
CA PHE A 52 -0.61 0.98 19.10
C PHE A 52 0.27 2.20 19.37
N SER A 53 1.47 2.18 18.79
CA SER A 53 2.41 3.30 18.91
C SER A 53 1.89 4.55 18.20
N ASP A 54 2.45 5.72 18.57
CA ASP A 54 2.12 6.98 17.88
C ASP A 54 2.58 6.93 16.41
N LYS A 55 3.67 6.21 16.12
CA LYS A 55 4.16 6.00 14.75
C LYS A 55 3.14 5.25 13.90
N VAL A 56 2.54 4.18 14.40
CA VAL A 56 1.47 3.45 13.71
C VAL A 56 0.26 4.34 13.47
N LYS A 57 -0.15 5.11 14.48
CA LYS A 57 -1.28 6.05 14.36
C LYS A 57 -1.03 7.14 13.32
N GLN A 58 0.20 7.69 13.25
CA GLN A 58 0.60 8.72 12.28
C GLN A 58 0.72 8.18 10.85
N LEU A 59 1.18 6.93 10.69
CA LEU A 59 1.36 6.29 9.38
C LEU A 59 0.10 5.60 8.87
N SER A 60 -0.98 5.62 9.61
CA SER A 60 -2.26 5.05 9.18
C SER A 60 -2.74 5.68 7.87
N GLY A 61 -3.11 4.84 6.91
CA GLY A 61 -3.50 5.26 5.57
C GLY A 61 -2.33 5.62 4.64
N GLN A 62 -1.07 5.52 5.11
CA GLN A 62 0.12 5.77 4.30
C GLN A 62 0.80 4.48 3.87
N GLU A 63 1.57 4.54 2.79
CA GLU A 63 2.37 3.41 2.33
C GLU A 63 3.60 3.22 3.21
N VAL A 64 3.73 2.03 3.78
CA VAL A 64 4.88 1.64 4.61
C VAL A 64 5.57 0.40 4.05
N ALA A 65 6.82 0.18 4.48
CA ALA A 65 7.59 -1.01 4.18
C ALA A 65 8.05 -1.66 5.49
N ILE A 66 7.78 -2.94 5.65
CA ILE A 66 8.17 -3.72 6.84
C ILE A 66 8.86 -5.01 6.41
N SER A 67 9.97 -5.32 7.10
CA SER A 67 10.73 -6.56 6.86
C SER A 67 10.28 -7.63 7.84
N GLY A 68 10.24 -8.88 7.40
CA GLY A 68 9.87 -10.01 8.23
C GLY A 68 9.87 -11.32 7.44
N PHE A 69 9.10 -12.27 7.94
CA PHE A 69 8.99 -13.61 7.37
C PHE A 69 7.52 -13.94 7.10
N MET A 70 7.27 -14.69 6.07
CA MET A 70 5.92 -15.14 5.72
C MET A 70 5.57 -16.39 6.51
N ALA A 71 4.58 -16.32 7.40
CA ALA A 71 4.02 -17.54 7.97
C ALA A 71 3.35 -18.38 6.88
N PRO A 72 3.36 -19.72 6.99
CA PRO A 72 2.64 -20.56 6.04
C PRO A 72 1.19 -20.12 5.88
N PRO A 73 0.68 -19.99 4.64
CA PRO A 73 -0.67 -19.52 4.42
C PRO A 73 -1.70 -20.50 5.00
N LEU A 74 -2.72 -19.95 5.65
CA LEU A 74 -3.84 -20.73 6.22
C LEU A 74 -4.64 -21.49 5.16
N LYS A 75 -4.71 -20.90 3.96
CA LYS A 75 -5.32 -21.50 2.76
C LYS A 75 -4.43 -21.16 1.58
N ALA A 76 -4.17 -22.13 0.71
CA ALA A 76 -3.30 -21.97 -0.46
C ALA A 76 -3.78 -20.88 -1.44
N GLU A 77 -5.05 -20.50 -1.37
CA GLU A 77 -5.68 -19.52 -2.25
C GLU A 77 -5.99 -18.18 -1.55
N ALA A 78 -5.56 -18.00 -0.31
CA ALA A 78 -5.81 -16.75 0.41
C ALA A 78 -5.11 -15.57 -0.30
N ALA A 79 -5.84 -14.46 -0.42
CA ALA A 79 -5.29 -13.21 -0.96
C ALA A 79 -4.44 -12.47 0.08
N PHE A 80 -4.10 -13.10 1.19
CA PHE A 80 -3.32 -12.54 2.28
C PHE A 80 -2.41 -13.58 2.93
N PHE A 81 -1.42 -13.10 3.67
CA PHE A 81 -0.60 -13.92 4.57
C PHE A 81 -0.32 -13.15 5.87
N VAL A 82 0.15 -13.89 6.88
CA VAL A 82 0.64 -13.30 8.13
C VAL A 82 2.14 -13.07 8.00
N LEU A 83 2.56 -11.82 8.15
CA LEU A 83 3.96 -11.43 8.27
C LEU A 83 4.35 -11.52 9.74
N THR A 84 5.48 -12.15 10.03
CA THR A 84 6.01 -12.36 11.38
C THR A 84 7.39 -11.76 11.52
N GLU A 85 7.76 -11.32 12.73
CA GLU A 85 9.09 -10.80 13.02
C GLU A 85 10.16 -11.88 12.94
N ILE A 86 9.84 -13.09 13.39
CA ILE A 86 10.73 -14.26 13.39
C ILE A 86 10.14 -15.36 12.51
N PRO A 87 10.97 -16.24 11.91
CA PRO A 87 10.47 -17.35 11.12
C PRO A 87 9.56 -18.27 11.93
N MET A 88 8.37 -18.59 11.41
CA MET A 88 7.40 -19.48 12.04
C MET A 88 6.94 -20.54 11.05
N SER A 89 7.07 -21.81 11.40
CA SER A 89 6.62 -22.94 10.56
C SER A 89 5.13 -23.26 10.70
N LEU A 90 4.45 -22.70 11.70
CA LEU A 90 3.02 -22.82 11.96
C LEU A 90 2.43 -21.44 12.22
N CYS A 91 1.16 -21.23 11.89
CA CYS A 91 0.45 -20.01 12.26
C CYS A 91 -0.38 -20.27 13.52
N PRO A 92 0.08 -19.89 14.72
CA PRO A 92 -0.61 -20.17 15.98
C PRO A 92 -1.83 -19.26 16.23
N PHE A 93 -2.02 -18.18 15.45
CA PHE A 93 -2.89 -17.04 15.78
C PHE A 93 -4.21 -17.01 14.98
N CYS A 94 -4.70 -18.17 14.56
CA CYS A 94 -5.83 -18.21 13.66
C CYS A 94 -7.19 -18.25 14.34
N SER A 95 -7.28 -18.02 15.67
CA SER A 95 -8.48 -18.35 16.44
C SER A 95 -9.23 -17.15 17.03
N SER A 96 -8.57 -16.07 17.46
CA SER A 96 -9.25 -14.89 18.01
C SER A 96 -8.37 -13.65 18.00
N ASP A 97 -8.99 -12.44 18.06
CA ASP A 97 -8.30 -11.16 18.22
C ASP A 97 -7.83 -10.90 19.66
N ALA A 98 -8.39 -11.63 20.64
CA ALA A 98 -8.01 -11.53 22.03
C ALA A 98 -6.55 -11.99 22.28
N ASP A 99 -6.07 -12.92 21.45
CA ASP A 99 -4.72 -13.48 21.53
C ASP A 99 -3.76 -12.88 20.49
N TRP A 100 -4.06 -11.67 19.99
CA TRP A 100 -3.23 -10.99 18.99
C TRP A 100 -1.83 -10.68 19.54
N PRO A 101 -0.74 -11.22 18.98
CA PRO A 101 0.60 -10.95 19.43
C PRO A 101 1.17 -9.66 18.85
N ASP A 102 2.20 -9.12 19.48
CA ASP A 102 2.87 -7.88 19.10
C ASP A 102 3.83 -8.00 17.89
N ASN A 103 4.15 -9.22 17.52
CA ASN A 103 5.17 -9.55 16.51
C ASN A 103 4.60 -10.08 15.19
N ILE A 104 3.34 -9.76 14.89
CA ILE A 104 2.69 -10.14 13.64
C ILE A 104 1.95 -8.97 12.98
N MET A 105 1.74 -9.11 11.67
CA MET A 105 0.92 -8.21 10.85
C MET A 105 0.27 -9.00 9.72
N VAL A 106 -0.95 -8.66 9.32
CA VAL A 106 -1.59 -9.27 8.15
C VAL A 106 -1.27 -8.47 6.90
N VAL A 107 -0.94 -9.16 5.81
CA VAL A 107 -0.60 -8.53 4.52
C VAL A 107 -1.61 -8.97 3.48
N TYR A 108 -2.52 -8.07 3.09
CA TYR A 108 -3.52 -8.26 2.04
C TYR A 108 -2.93 -7.83 0.70
N LEU A 109 -2.73 -8.80 -0.18
CA LEU A 109 -2.08 -8.60 -1.48
C LEU A 109 -3.00 -7.86 -2.45
N SER A 110 -2.43 -6.93 -3.23
CA SER A 110 -3.11 -6.25 -4.33
C SER A 110 -3.31 -7.15 -5.55
N ALA A 111 -2.42 -8.14 -5.72
CA ALA A 111 -2.46 -9.11 -6.80
C ALA A 111 -1.89 -10.45 -6.30
N LYS A 112 -2.26 -11.54 -6.94
CA LYS A 112 -1.75 -12.87 -6.61
C LYS A 112 -0.22 -12.90 -6.79
N GLN A 113 0.50 -13.29 -5.73
CA GLN A 113 1.94 -13.52 -5.75
C GLN A 113 2.25 -14.94 -5.28
N THR A 114 3.35 -15.50 -5.76
CA THR A 114 3.81 -16.82 -5.31
C THR A 114 4.38 -16.70 -3.91
N PHE A 115 3.85 -17.48 -2.98
CA PHE A 115 4.36 -17.53 -1.61
C PHE A 115 5.78 -18.09 -1.56
N VAL A 116 6.52 -17.60 -0.58
CA VAL A 116 7.91 -18.02 -0.32
C VAL A 116 7.99 -18.88 0.94
N GLN A 117 9.12 -19.55 1.14
CA GLN A 117 9.31 -20.36 2.32
C GLN A 117 9.33 -19.50 3.59
N PHE A 118 8.85 -20.06 4.71
CA PHE A 118 8.69 -19.35 5.99
C PHE A 118 10.00 -18.79 6.57
N ASN A 119 11.15 -19.30 6.17
CA ASN A 119 12.46 -18.83 6.59
C ASN A 119 13.15 -17.88 5.60
N ALA A 120 12.50 -17.56 4.48
CA ALA A 120 13.00 -16.58 3.53
C ALA A 120 12.62 -15.16 4.00
N PRO A 121 13.61 -14.26 4.22
CA PRO A 121 13.32 -12.89 4.60
C PRO A 121 12.67 -12.13 3.43
N ILE A 122 11.64 -11.35 3.74
CA ILE A 122 10.90 -10.54 2.77
C ILE A 122 10.74 -9.12 3.27
N VAL A 123 10.47 -8.21 2.33
CA VAL A 123 9.95 -6.87 2.61
C VAL A 123 8.56 -6.77 2.00
N ALA A 124 7.56 -6.55 2.85
CA ALA A 124 6.20 -6.24 2.45
C ALA A 124 6.01 -4.72 2.40
N ARG A 125 5.28 -4.23 1.38
CA ARG A 125 4.91 -2.83 1.21
C ARG A 125 3.43 -2.74 0.97
N GLY A 126 2.76 -1.78 1.59
CA GLY A 126 1.33 -1.56 1.44
C GLY A 126 0.83 -0.43 2.31
N VAL A 127 -0.44 -0.15 2.23
CA VAL A 127 -1.10 0.89 3.04
C VAL A 127 -1.37 0.35 4.44
N LEU A 128 -0.86 1.03 5.46
CA LEU A 128 -1.00 0.64 6.86
C LEU A 128 -2.40 0.93 7.37
N GLU A 129 -3.02 -0.05 8.01
CA GLU A 129 -4.27 0.10 8.75
C GLU A 129 -4.16 -0.59 10.11
N PHE A 130 -4.76 -0.01 11.14
CA PHE A 130 -4.83 -0.57 12.48
C PHE A 130 -6.26 -0.58 13.04
N GLY A 131 -6.48 -1.37 14.07
CA GLY A 131 -7.79 -1.61 14.68
C GLY A 131 -8.41 -2.92 14.23
N SER A 132 -9.30 -3.47 15.05
CA SER A 132 -9.96 -4.76 14.79
C SER A 132 -10.75 -4.72 13.47
N TRP A 133 -10.49 -5.70 12.62
CA TRP A 133 -11.19 -5.87 11.35
C TRP A 133 -11.32 -7.36 11.02
N THR A 134 -12.51 -7.77 10.64
CA THR A 134 -12.81 -9.14 10.22
C THR A 134 -12.88 -9.21 8.70
N ASP A 135 -12.07 -10.08 8.11
CA ASP A 135 -12.11 -10.38 6.69
C ASP A 135 -13.45 -11.03 6.32
N PRO A 136 -14.25 -10.43 5.43
CA PRO A 136 -15.58 -10.95 5.10
C PRO A 136 -15.55 -12.27 4.34
N GLU A 137 -14.45 -12.60 3.66
CA GLU A 137 -14.33 -13.83 2.88
C GLU A 137 -13.85 -15.02 3.72
N THR A 138 -12.97 -14.77 4.68
CA THR A 138 -12.31 -15.83 5.44
C THR A 138 -12.72 -15.87 6.91
N GLY A 139 -13.32 -14.78 7.43
CA GLY A 139 -13.60 -14.60 8.85
C GLY A 139 -12.36 -14.30 9.70
N PHE A 140 -11.18 -14.13 9.07
CA PHE A 140 -9.94 -13.87 9.80
C PHE A 140 -9.97 -12.47 10.43
N ILE A 141 -9.63 -12.39 11.73
CA ILE A 141 -9.60 -11.12 12.47
C ILE A 141 -8.18 -10.60 12.51
N SER A 142 -7.98 -9.31 12.18
CA SER A 142 -6.69 -8.63 12.21
C SER A 142 -6.76 -7.32 13.00
N GLN A 143 -5.76 -7.07 13.85
CA GLN A 143 -5.60 -5.80 14.56
C GLN A 143 -4.68 -4.82 13.81
N LEU A 144 -3.74 -5.35 13.03
CA LEU A 144 -2.80 -4.56 12.25
C LEU A 144 -2.59 -5.21 10.89
N ARG A 145 -2.66 -4.41 9.81
CA ARG A 145 -2.59 -4.95 8.45
C ARG A 145 -2.02 -3.96 7.44
N LEU A 146 -1.47 -4.52 6.36
CA LEU A 146 -1.19 -3.80 5.12
C LEU A 146 -2.25 -4.14 4.08
N ARG A 147 -2.79 -3.11 3.43
CA ARG A 147 -3.74 -3.24 2.31
C ARG A 147 -3.05 -2.89 0.99
N ASN A 148 -3.60 -3.41 -0.10
CA ASN A 148 -3.06 -3.21 -1.44
C ASN A 148 -1.56 -3.51 -1.51
N ALA A 149 -1.14 -4.56 -0.83
CA ALA A 149 0.26 -4.84 -0.58
C ALA A 149 0.89 -5.68 -1.68
N ALA A 150 2.21 -5.60 -1.73
CA ALA A 150 3.08 -6.50 -2.47
C ALA A 150 4.31 -6.82 -1.59
N PHE A 151 5.00 -7.91 -1.88
CA PHE A 151 6.25 -8.23 -1.20
C PHE A 151 7.34 -8.63 -2.18
N ARG A 152 8.57 -8.58 -1.72
CA ARG A 152 9.76 -9.09 -2.41
C ARG A 152 10.69 -9.79 -1.43
N THR A 153 11.44 -10.74 -1.90
CA THR A 153 12.57 -11.34 -1.14
C THR A 153 13.72 -10.34 -1.02
N VAL A 154 14.50 -10.46 0.05
CA VAL A 154 15.67 -9.62 0.34
C VAL A 154 16.92 -10.31 -0.15
#